data_367442a86782cdb0123c577f317e3bd1
#
_entry.id   367442a86782cdb0123c577f317e3bd1
#
_cell.length_a   1.000
_cell.length_b   1.000
_cell.length_c   1.000
_cell.angle_alpha   90.00
_cell.angle_beta   90.00
_cell.angle_gamma   90.00
#
_symmetry.space_group_name_H-M   'P 1'
#
loop_
_entity.id
_entity.type
_entity.pdbx_description
1 polymer ?
#
loop_
_entity_poly.entity_id
_entity_poly.type
_entity_poly.pdbx_seq_one_letter_code
_entity_poly.pdbx_strand_id
1 'polypeptide(L)'
;KAVKKQFINGSNYNFNYNELTQNNGSKGLYFNGNADLSGNIAGLVTGANVNKDKPKYIFNAQFSQYVKLETDIRYYVKLSSKNVWANRLIIGFGYPYGNSKELPFIKQFFSGGNNSIRAFRSRSLGPGSYKDTVNTTFLPDQSGDIKLEMNTELRAHLFSIVYGALFIDAGNVWLYNKNDNKPGGQFSNRFMQELAVGAGAGLRFDISFLVLRLDLAFPLRKPWLPENKRWVIDQVNFGSGP
;
A
#
# COMPACT_ATOMS: atom_id res chain seq x y z
N LYS A 1 6.22 -19.14 9.66
CA LYS A 1 5.07 -19.48 8.77
C LYS A 1 5.56 -20.45 7.72
N ALA A 2 4.90 -21.63 7.59
CA ALA A 2 5.19 -22.54 6.49
C ALA A 2 4.83 -21.84 5.16
N VAL A 3 5.78 -21.76 4.24
CA VAL A 3 5.52 -21.23 2.90
C VAL A 3 4.67 -22.25 2.15
N LYS A 4 3.41 -21.93 1.91
CA LYS A 4 2.54 -22.77 1.07
C LYS A 4 3.07 -22.76 -0.37
N LYS A 5 3.33 -23.94 -0.93
CA LYS A 5 3.59 -24.05 -2.37
C LYS A 5 2.35 -23.66 -3.14
N GLN A 6 2.47 -22.66 -4.00
CA GLN A 6 1.37 -22.19 -4.85
C GLN A 6 1.83 -22.11 -6.30
N PHE A 7 0.98 -22.53 -7.21
CA PHE A 7 1.18 -22.42 -8.64
C PHE A 7 0.43 -21.20 -9.15
N ILE A 8 1.13 -20.25 -9.75
CA ILE A 8 0.57 -19.03 -10.30
C ILE A 8 0.80 -19.05 -11.81
N ASN A 9 -0.27 -19.11 -12.57
CA ASN A 9 -0.25 -19.03 -14.03
C ASN A 9 -1.32 -18.05 -14.48
N GLY A 10 -0.91 -16.99 -15.13
CA GLY A 10 -1.84 -15.92 -15.49
C GLY A 10 -1.26 -14.91 -16.46
N SER A 11 -2.03 -13.86 -16.68
CA SER A 11 -1.69 -12.72 -17.53
C SER A 11 -1.61 -11.46 -16.71
N ASN A 12 -0.62 -10.63 -17.02
CA ASN A 12 -0.48 -9.30 -16.45
C ASN A 12 -0.57 -8.28 -17.58
N TYR A 13 -1.40 -7.27 -17.37
CA TYR A 13 -1.53 -6.12 -18.26
C TYR A 13 -1.18 -4.85 -17.49
N ASN A 14 -0.25 -4.07 -18.03
CA ASN A 14 0.15 -2.78 -17.47
C ASN A 14 -0.10 -1.66 -18.47
N PHE A 15 -0.77 -0.61 -18.01
CA PHE A 15 -0.99 0.62 -18.75
C PHE A 15 -0.31 1.77 -18.03
N ASN A 16 0.52 2.53 -18.74
CA ASN A 16 1.22 3.69 -18.21
C ASN A 16 0.93 4.92 -19.06
N TYR A 17 0.47 5.98 -18.41
CA TYR A 17 0.32 7.31 -18.99
C TYR A 17 1.17 8.29 -18.20
N ASN A 18 2.06 9.02 -18.87
CA ASN A 18 3.00 9.95 -18.23
C ASN A 18 3.07 11.28 -19.01
N GLU A 19 2.40 12.27 -18.48
CA GLU A 19 2.41 13.64 -19.01
C GLU A 19 3.56 14.49 -18.44
N LEU A 20 4.22 14.00 -17.37
CA LEU A 20 5.26 14.77 -16.66
C LEU A 20 6.48 15.10 -17.52
N THR A 21 6.78 14.24 -18.49
CA THR A 21 7.94 14.39 -19.38
C THR A 21 7.64 15.20 -20.63
N GLN A 22 6.37 15.39 -20.98
CA GLN A 22 5.95 16.02 -22.25
C GLN A 22 5.53 17.47 -22.09
N ASN A 23 5.23 17.92 -20.87
CA ASN A 23 4.56 19.20 -20.67
C ASN A 23 5.37 20.14 -19.76
N ASN A 24 5.81 21.29 -20.32
CA ASN A 24 6.31 22.43 -19.55
C ASN A 24 5.19 23.15 -18.77
N GLY A 25 3.99 22.58 -18.70
CA GLY A 25 2.83 23.13 -18.04
C GLY A 25 2.98 23.24 -16.52
N SER A 26 2.03 23.96 -15.92
CA SER A 26 1.95 24.12 -14.47
C SER A 26 1.42 22.87 -13.74
N LYS A 27 0.88 21.91 -14.46
CA LYS A 27 0.28 20.67 -13.94
C LYS A 27 0.84 19.48 -14.70
N GLY A 28 0.94 18.34 -14.04
CA GLY A 28 1.35 17.09 -14.67
C GLY A 28 0.65 15.90 -14.04
N LEU A 29 0.20 14.98 -14.88
CA LEU A 29 -0.49 13.74 -14.48
C LEU A 29 0.38 12.53 -14.84
N TYR A 30 0.50 11.63 -13.89
CA TYR A 30 0.99 10.28 -14.10
C TYR A 30 -0.08 9.28 -13.68
N PHE A 31 -0.34 8.31 -14.50
CA PHE A 31 -1.25 7.20 -14.21
C PHE A 31 -0.56 5.88 -14.57
N ASN A 32 -0.55 4.95 -13.63
CA ASN A 32 -0.19 3.56 -13.90
C ASN A 32 -1.33 2.66 -13.44
N GLY A 33 -1.85 1.85 -14.34
CA GLY A 33 -2.85 0.82 -14.08
C GLY A 33 -2.27 -0.56 -14.34
N ASN A 34 -2.46 -1.48 -13.41
CA ASN A 34 -2.03 -2.86 -13.53
C ASN A 34 -3.20 -3.81 -13.27
N ALA A 35 -3.40 -4.78 -14.18
CA ALA A 35 -4.36 -5.86 -14.04
C ALA A 35 -3.63 -7.20 -14.11
N ASP A 36 -3.77 -8.02 -13.06
CA ASP A 36 -3.16 -9.34 -12.94
C ASP A 36 -4.27 -10.39 -12.76
N LEU A 37 -4.36 -11.31 -13.70
CA LEU A 37 -5.37 -12.38 -13.75
C LEU A 37 -4.65 -13.72 -13.64
N SER A 38 -5.06 -14.58 -12.70
CA SER A 38 -4.42 -15.90 -12.53
C SER A 38 -5.43 -17.03 -12.38
N GLY A 39 -5.04 -18.19 -12.92
CA GLY A 39 -5.72 -19.47 -12.72
C GLY A 39 -7.04 -19.63 -13.45
N ASN A 40 -7.42 -18.73 -14.36
CA ASN A 40 -8.73 -18.76 -15.05
C ASN A 40 -8.91 -20.02 -15.89
N ILE A 41 -7.93 -20.35 -16.74
CA ILE A 41 -7.97 -21.53 -17.59
C ILE A 41 -7.99 -22.81 -16.73
N ALA A 42 -7.11 -22.89 -15.73
CA ALA A 42 -7.05 -24.02 -14.80
C ALA A 42 -8.38 -24.20 -14.04
N GLY A 43 -8.98 -23.10 -13.60
CA GLY A 43 -10.28 -23.11 -12.93
C GLY A 43 -11.42 -23.58 -13.81
N LEU A 44 -11.47 -23.15 -15.07
CA LEU A 44 -12.49 -23.60 -16.05
C LEU A 44 -12.35 -25.09 -16.33
N VAL A 45 -11.13 -25.59 -16.55
CA VAL A 45 -10.88 -27.00 -16.87
C VAL A 45 -11.16 -27.92 -15.66
N THR A 46 -10.81 -27.50 -14.45
CA THR A 46 -10.93 -28.33 -13.26
C THR A 46 -12.22 -28.17 -12.48
N GLY A 47 -13.02 -27.12 -12.80
CA GLY A 47 -14.22 -26.75 -12.03
C GLY A 47 -13.94 -26.42 -10.57
N ALA A 48 -12.73 -25.96 -10.24
CA ALA A 48 -12.27 -25.77 -8.89
C ALA A 48 -13.12 -24.73 -8.13
N ASN A 49 -13.60 -25.11 -6.95
CA ASN A 49 -14.32 -24.24 -6.03
C ASN A 49 -14.03 -24.61 -4.58
N VAL A 50 -13.12 -23.89 -3.97
CA VAL A 50 -12.64 -24.16 -2.60
C VAL A 50 -13.70 -23.91 -1.50
N ASN A 51 -14.82 -23.29 -1.84
CA ASN A 51 -15.96 -23.13 -0.93
C ASN A 51 -16.90 -24.34 -0.92
N LYS A 52 -16.86 -25.18 -1.97
CA LYS A 52 -17.67 -26.38 -2.12
C LYS A 52 -16.84 -27.66 -2.00
N ASP A 53 -15.62 -27.63 -2.53
CA ASP A 53 -14.74 -28.79 -2.65
C ASP A 53 -13.38 -28.55 -2.00
N LYS A 54 -12.58 -29.64 -1.95
CA LYS A 54 -11.16 -29.55 -1.59
C LYS A 54 -10.39 -28.77 -2.67
N PRO A 55 -9.30 -28.06 -2.30
CA PRO A 55 -8.45 -27.39 -3.26
C PRO A 55 -7.94 -28.34 -4.34
N LYS A 56 -7.88 -27.88 -5.59
CA LYS A 56 -7.30 -28.62 -6.72
C LYS A 56 -5.82 -28.24 -6.87
N TYR A 57 -5.03 -29.19 -7.37
CA TYR A 57 -3.59 -29.07 -7.49
C TYR A 57 -3.13 -29.28 -8.93
N ILE A 58 -2.08 -28.58 -9.32
CA ILE A 58 -1.33 -28.77 -10.56
C ILE A 58 0.15 -28.87 -10.15
N PHE A 59 0.88 -29.89 -10.64
CA PHE A 59 2.28 -30.16 -10.27
C PHE A 59 2.49 -30.21 -8.74
N ASN A 60 1.59 -30.83 -7.99
CA ASN A 60 1.62 -30.93 -6.53
C ASN A 60 1.60 -29.54 -5.80
N ALA A 61 1.16 -28.48 -6.49
CA ALA A 61 0.95 -27.18 -5.90
C ALA A 61 -0.50 -26.73 -6.13
N GLN A 62 -1.12 -26.15 -5.10
CA GLN A 62 -2.43 -25.52 -5.26
C GLN A 62 -2.31 -24.36 -6.24
N PHE A 63 -3.09 -24.35 -7.32
CA PHE A 63 -3.09 -23.19 -8.22
C PHE A 63 -3.95 -22.07 -7.67
N SER A 64 -3.46 -20.86 -7.88
CA SER A 64 -4.12 -19.64 -7.37
C SER A 64 -5.02 -19.03 -8.42
N GLN A 65 -6.29 -18.76 -8.03
CA GLN A 65 -7.27 -18.07 -8.86
C GLN A 65 -7.58 -16.71 -8.25
N TYR A 66 -7.27 -15.64 -8.98
CA TYR A 66 -7.57 -14.28 -8.54
C TYR A 66 -7.61 -13.29 -9.70
N VAL A 67 -8.27 -12.18 -9.46
CA VAL A 67 -8.13 -10.92 -10.19
C VAL A 67 -7.50 -9.92 -9.25
N LYS A 68 -6.44 -9.24 -9.69
CA LYS A 68 -5.82 -8.15 -8.96
C LYS A 68 -5.74 -6.92 -9.86
N LEU A 69 -6.26 -5.82 -9.36
CA LEU A 69 -6.20 -4.50 -9.99
C LEU A 69 -5.43 -3.56 -9.08
N GLU A 70 -4.56 -2.74 -9.65
CA GLU A 70 -3.80 -1.73 -8.92
C GLU A 70 -3.68 -0.47 -9.78
N THR A 71 -3.90 0.69 -9.16
CA THR A 71 -3.71 1.99 -9.81
C THR A 71 -2.80 2.86 -8.96
N ASP A 72 -1.87 3.57 -9.59
CA ASP A 72 -1.00 4.59 -9.00
C ASP A 72 -1.21 5.88 -9.79
N ILE A 73 -1.89 6.84 -9.19
CA ILE A 73 -2.20 8.14 -9.78
C ILE A 73 -1.35 9.17 -9.08
N ARG A 74 -0.58 9.95 -9.85
CA ARG A 74 0.21 11.05 -9.30
C ARG A 74 -0.14 12.33 -10.02
N TYR A 75 -0.42 13.36 -9.25
CA TYR A 75 -0.77 14.68 -9.74
C TYR A 75 0.13 15.73 -9.14
N TYR A 76 0.82 16.45 -10.00
CA TYR A 76 1.77 17.49 -9.63
C TYR A 76 1.24 18.85 -10.04
N VAL A 77 1.34 19.82 -9.17
CA VAL A 77 1.00 21.23 -9.43
C VAL A 77 2.22 22.08 -9.13
N LYS A 78 2.75 22.78 -10.14
CA LYS A 78 3.80 23.78 -9.96
C LYS A 78 3.14 25.04 -9.39
N LEU A 79 3.41 25.36 -8.15
CA LEU A 79 2.92 26.57 -7.48
C LEU A 79 3.74 27.78 -7.87
N SER A 80 5.03 27.55 -8.18
CA SER A 80 5.95 28.52 -8.76
C SER A 80 7.02 27.79 -9.58
N SER A 81 7.98 28.51 -10.14
CA SER A 81 9.10 27.91 -10.89
C SER A 81 9.92 26.90 -10.06
N LYS A 82 9.89 27.00 -8.73
CA LYS A 82 10.70 26.19 -7.83
C LYS A 82 9.90 25.42 -6.76
N ASN A 83 8.58 25.66 -6.69
CA ASN A 83 7.73 25.05 -5.68
C ASN A 83 6.70 24.12 -6.32
N VAL A 84 6.55 22.93 -5.79
CA VAL A 84 5.69 21.88 -6.34
C VAL A 84 4.82 21.28 -5.24
N TRP A 85 3.54 21.15 -5.52
CA TRP A 85 2.61 20.36 -4.72
C TRP A 85 2.41 19.01 -5.42
N ALA A 86 2.85 17.94 -4.76
CA ALA A 86 2.82 16.58 -5.28
C ALA A 86 1.77 15.77 -4.52
N ASN A 87 0.87 15.13 -5.26
CA ASN A 87 -0.17 14.25 -4.71
C ASN A 87 -0.07 12.88 -5.35
N ARG A 88 -0.34 11.83 -4.56
CA ARG A 88 -0.39 10.44 -5.00
C ARG A 88 -1.57 9.72 -4.40
N LEU A 89 -2.24 8.93 -5.20
CA LEU A 89 -3.31 8.02 -4.79
C LEU A 89 -3.00 6.63 -5.33
N ILE A 90 -2.95 5.64 -4.46
CA ILE A 90 -2.84 4.23 -4.82
C ILE A 90 -4.10 3.51 -4.37
N ILE A 91 -4.74 2.81 -5.29
CA ILE A 91 -5.86 1.93 -5.01
C ILE A 91 -5.50 0.55 -5.52
N GLY A 92 -5.57 -0.44 -4.65
CA GLY A 92 -5.36 -1.85 -4.97
C GLY A 92 -6.58 -2.67 -4.57
N PHE A 93 -7.00 -3.55 -5.44
CA PHE A 93 -8.10 -4.48 -5.20
C PHE A 93 -7.75 -5.86 -5.70
N GLY A 94 -7.76 -6.84 -4.81
CA GLY A 94 -7.56 -8.24 -5.10
C GLY A 94 -8.78 -9.06 -4.75
N TYR A 95 -9.27 -9.82 -5.72
CA TYR A 95 -10.41 -10.72 -5.57
C TYR A 95 -9.97 -12.17 -5.77
N PRO A 96 -9.74 -12.92 -4.67
CA PRO A 96 -9.53 -14.36 -4.75
C PRO A 96 -10.87 -15.08 -4.98
N TYR A 97 -10.88 -16.07 -5.86
CA TYR A 97 -12.07 -16.86 -6.18
C TYR A 97 -11.72 -18.29 -6.60
N GLY A 98 -12.73 -19.11 -6.87
CA GLY A 98 -12.56 -20.48 -7.35
C GLY A 98 -11.69 -21.32 -6.42
N ASN A 99 -10.46 -21.60 -6.79
CA ASN A 99 -9.50 -22.40 -6.02
C ASN A 99 -8.77 -21.64 -4.90
N SER A 100 -9.06 -20.35 -4.70
CA SER A 100 -8.36 -19.51 -3.72
C SER A 100 -9.33 -18.80 -2.77
N LYS A 101 -9.00 -18.77 -1.47
CA LYS A 101 -9.69 -17.97 -0.43
C LYS A 101 -8.99 -16.65 -0.14
N GLU A 102 -7.72 -16.55 -0.46
CA GLU A 102 -6.86 -15.39 -0.25
C GLU A 102 -5.89 -15.25 -1.44
N LEU A 103 -5.39 -14.06 -1.69
CA LEU A 103 -4.32 -13.87 -2.66
C LEU A 103 -3.04 -14.58 -2.21
N PRO A 104 -2.22 -15.09 -3.15
CA PRO A 104 -0.86 -15.51 -2.83
C PRO A 104 -0.11 -14.40 -2.11
N PHE A 105 0.65 -14.75 -1.08
CA PHE A 105 1.39 -13.78 -0.26
C PHE A 105 2.24 -12.80 -1.10
N ILE A 106 2.90 -13.31 -2.15
CA ILE A 106 3.72 -12.48 -3.06
C ILE A 106 2.89 -11.51 -3.92
N LYS A 107 1.58 -11.69 -3.98
CA LYS A 107 0.64 -10.84 -4.72
C LYS A 107 -0.20 -9.95 -3.82
N GLN A 108 -0.14 -10.15 -2.51
CA GLN A 108 -0.83 -9.30 -1.54
C GLN A 108 -0.20 -7.91 -1.50
N PHE A 109 -0.99 -6.95 -1.05
CA PHE A 109 -0.55 -5.58 -0.84
C PHE A 109 0.04 -5.40 0.56
N PHE A 110 0.98 -4.49 0.65
CA PHE A 110 1.61 -4.06 1.89
C PHE A 110 1.54 -2.53 2.00
N SER A 111 1.59 -2.03 3.25
CA SER A 111 1.60 -0.59 3.52
C SER A 111 2.61 -0.25 4.62
N GLY A 112 3.09 1.02 4.59
CA GLY A 112 4.16 1.52 5.44
C GLY A 112 5.52 1.56 4.76
N GLY A 113 6.42 2.37 5.29
CA GLY A 113 7.77 2.60 4.77
C GLY A 113 7.93 3.86 3.93
N ASN A 114 9.16 4.15 3.53
CA ASN A 114 9.58 5.44 2.96
C ASN A 114 8.87 5.85 1.65
N ASN A 115 8.36 4.89 0.89
CA ASN A 115 7.63 5.15 -0.36
C ASN A 115 6.12 4.90 -0.25
N SER A 116 5.63 4.73 0.98
CA SER A 116 4.24 4.47 1.34
C SER A 116 3.82 5.46 2.43
N ILE A 117 3.56 5.01 3.65
CA ILE A 117 3.22 5.86 4.79
C ILE A 117 4.45 5.99 5.68
N ARG A 118 5.18 7.09 5.54
CA ARG A 118 6.54 7.29 6.05
C ARG A 118 6.68 7.20 7.57
N ALA A 119 5.63 7.52 8.29
CA ALA A 119 5.63 7.45 9.77
C ALA A 119 5.56 6.02 10.33
N PHE A 120 5.46 5.01 9.48
CA PHE A 120 5.33 3.62 9.88
C PHE A 120 6.38 2.74 9.19
N ARG A 121 6.86 1.73 9.90
CA ARG A 121 7.82 0.77 9.35
C ARG A 121 7.24 0.05 8.13
N SER A 122 8.11 -0.34 7.21
CA SER A 122 7.70 -1.11 6.04
C SER A 122 6.93 -2.36 6.44
N ARG A 123 5.80 -2.61 5.76
CA ARG A 123 4.93 -3.77 5.95
C ARG A 123 4.35 -3.92 7.37
N SER A 124 4.23 -2.83 8.11
CA SER A 124 3.75 -2.86 9.50
C SER A 124 2.29 -2.44 9.69
N LEU A 125 1.64 -2.00 8.60
CA LEU A 125 0.26 -1.51 8.64
C LEU A 125 -0.74 -2.56 8.14
N GLY A 126 -1.86 -2.65 8.84
CA GLY A 126 -2.98 -3.49 8.49
C GLY A 126 -2.82 -4.97 8.90
N PRO A 127 -3.70 -5.82 8.38
CA PRO A 127 -4.93 -5.44 7.70
C PRO A 127 -5.95 -4.78 8.64
N GLY A 128 -6.59 -3.71 8.18
CA GLY A 128 -7.59 -2.96 8.93
C GLY A 128 -7.11 -2.46 10.28
N SER A 129 -7.83 -2.78 11.34
CA SER A 129 -7.45 -2.47 12.72
C SER A 129 -6.66 -3.59 13.41
N TYR A 130 -6.37 -4.70 12.71
CA TYR A 130 -5.55 -5.78 13.26
C TYR A 130 -4.10 -5.36 13.48
N LYS A 131 -3.51 -5.79 14.59
CA LYS A 131 -2.09 -5.70 14.87
C LYS A 131 -1.57 -7.04 15.38
N ASP A 132 -0.53 -7.55 14.75
CA ASP A 132 0.17 -8.74 15.25
C ASP A 132 1.01 -8.34 16.48
N THR A 133 0.63 -8.84 17.65
CA THR A 133 1.32 -8.60 18.93
C THR A 133 2.26 -9.75 19.32
N VAL A 134 2.21 -10.87 18.59
CA VAL A 134 2.90 -12.11 18.97
C VAL A 134 4.33 -12.14 18.38
N ASN A 135 4.55 -11.51 17.24
CA ASN A 135 5.82 -11.56 16.51
C ASN A 135 6.58 -10.23 16.54
N THR A 136 6.95 -9.75 17.73
CA THR A 136 7.68 -8.49 17.90
C THR A 136 9.16 -8.56 17.48
N THR A 137 9.71 -9.78 17.32
CA THR A 137 11.16 -9.99 17.09
C THR A 137 11.54 -10.05 15.60
N PHE A 138 10.58 -10.34 14.71
CA PHE A 138 10.80 -10.38 13.26
C PHE A 138 10.21 -9.16 12.55
N LEU A 139 10.69 -8.90 11.34
CA LEU A 139 10.12 -7.86 10.48
C LEU A 139 8.61 -8.07 10.36
N PRO A 140 7.80 -7.04 10.62
CA PRO A 140 6.37 -7.14 10.46
C PRO A 140 6.05 -7.44 9.00
N ASP A 141 5.11 -8.33 8.77
CA ASP A 141 4.73 -8.81 7.45
C ASP A 141 3.22 -8.81 7.32
N GLN A 142 2.65 -7.64 7.54
CA GLN A 142 1.22 -7.41 7.51
C GLN A 142 0.79 -7.09 6.08
N SER A 143 -0.11 -7.90 5.57
CA SER A 143 -0.55 -7.86 4.16
C SER A 143 -2.06 -7.87 4.05
N GLY A 144 -2.58 -7.44 2.89
CA GLY A 144 -3.99 -7.44 2.58
C GLY A 144 -4.29 -7.65 1.09
N ASP A 145 -5.56 -7.85 0.79
CA ASP A 145 -6.06 -8.03 -0.57
C ASP A 145 -6.56 -6.70 -1.17
N ILE A 146 -6.83 -5.71 -0.32
CA ILE A 146 -7.29 -4.37 -0.70
C ILE A 146 -6.31 -3.37 -0.13
N LYS A 147 -6.00 -2.31 -0.88
CA LYS A 147 -5.06 -1.25 -0.50
C LYS A 147 -5.63 0.11 -0.85
N LEU A 148 -5.47 1.07 0.06
CA LEU A 148 -5.69 2.48 -0.19
C LEU A 148 -4.54 3.26 0.42
N GLU A 149 -3.87 4.07 -0.39
CA GLU A 149 -2.85 5.02 0.08
C GLU A 149 -3.03 6.38 -0.58
N MET A 150 -2.88 7.42 0.21
CA MET A 150 -2.92 8.82 -0.20
C MET A 150 -1.70 9.52 0.39
N ASN A 151 -0.95 10.20 -0.47
CA ASN A 151 0.21 10.98 -0.07
C ASN A 151 0.06 12.39 -0.65
N THR A 152 0.31 13.41 0.14
CA THR A 152 0.41 14.80 -0.30
C THR A 152 1.68 15.40 0.24
N GLU A 153 2.44 16.10 -0.61
CA GLU A 153 3.73 16.68 -0.27
C GLU A 153 3.89 18.04 -0.93
N LEU A 154 4.10 19.06 -0.13
CA LEU A 154 4.51 20.39 -0.59
C LEU A 154 6.04 20.46 -0.58
N ARG A 155 6.64 20.68 -1.73
CA ARG A 155 8.08 20.89 -1.91
C ARG A 155 8.36 22.35 -2.19
N ALA A 156 9.21 22.96 -1.40
CA ALA A 156 9.62 24.36 -1.57
C ALA A 156 11.13 24.49 -1.66
N HIS A 157 11.61 25.22 -2.63
CA HIS A 157 13.03 25.53 -2.76
C HIS A 157 13.47 26.42 -1.59
N LEU A 158 14.52 26.03 -0.90
CA LEU A 158 15.10 26.79 0.21
C LEU A 158 16.32 27.59 -0.29
N PHE A 159 17.37 26.91 -0.68
CA PHE A 159 18.57 27.52 -1.23
C PHE A 159 19.39 26.50 -2.04
N SER A 160 20.14 26.97 -3.03
CA SER A 160 21.01 26.14 -3.88
C SER A 160 20.30 24.89 -4.40
N ILE A 161 20.75 23.71 -3.99
CA ILE A 161 20.22 22.38 -4.34
C ILE A 161 19.24 21.84 -3.29
N VAL A 162 18.92 22.62 -2.25
CA VAL A 162 18.14 22.17 -1.10
C VAL A 162 16.68 22.58 -1.23
N TYR A 163 15.80 21.61 -1.11
CA TYR A 163 14.34 21.79 -1.03
C TYR A 163 13.84 21.29 0.32
N GLY A 164 12.95 22.04 0.94
CA GLY A 164 12.16 21.59 2.09
C GLY A 164 10.92 20.87 1.60
N ALA A 165 10.45 19.90 2.38
CA ALA A 165 9.20 19.20 2.13
C ALA A 165 8.36 19.13 3.39
N LEU A 166 7.06 19.37 3.27
CA LEU A 166 6.05 19.06 4.28
C LEU A 166 5.09 18.05 3.69
N PHE A 167 4.72 17.04 4.45
CA PHE A 167 3.89 15.97 3.91
C PHE A 167 2.92 15.37 4.91
N ILE A 168 1.86 14.82 4.36
CA ILE A 168 0.88 13.99 5.06
C ILE A 168 0.65 12.73 4.22
N ASP A 169 0.73 11.58 4.88
CA ASP A 169 0.47 10.27 4.30
C ASP A 169 -0.68 9.61 5.04
N ALA A 170 -1.59 8.98 4.31
CA ALA A 170 -2.68 8.21 4.88
C ALA A 170 -2.91 6.92 4.10
N GLY A 171 -3.26 5.84 4.76
CA GLY A 171 -3.60 4.59 4.07
C GLY A 171 -3.65 3.39 4.98
N ASN A 172 -4.02 2.26 4.40
CA ASN A 172 -4.03 0.95 5.04
C ASN A 172 -4.19 -0.16 3.97
N VAL A 173 -4.12 -1.39 4.42
CA VAL A 173 -4.53 -2.58 3.66
C VAL A 173 -5.62 -3.33 4.41
N TRP A 174 -6.43 -4.12 3.71
CA TRP A 174 -7.50 -4.94 4.28
C TRP A 174 -7.57 -6.30 3.59
N LEU A 175 -8.16 -7.27 4.28
CA LEU A 175 -8.53 -8.55 3.68
C LEU A 175 -9.88 -8.44 2.99
N TYR A 176 -10.04 -9.13 1.86
CA TYR A 176 -11.33 -9.27 1.20
C TYR A 176 -12.26 -10.18 2.01
N ASN A 177 -11.78 -11.37 2.36
CA ASN A 177 -12.52 -12.35 3.15
C ASN A 177 -12.22 -12.21 4.66
N LYS A 178 -13.20 -12.58 5.49
CA LYS A 178 -13.00 -12.68 6.94
C LYS A 178 -11.92 -13.71 7.27
N ASN A 179 -11.06 -13.36 8.20
CA ASN A 179 -10.04 -14.24 8.73
C ASN A 179 -10.07 -14.18 10.27
N ASP A 180 -10.43 -15.29 10.91
CA ASP A 180 -10.60 -15.34 12.37
C ASP A 180 -9.26 -15.18 13.12
N ASN A 181 -8.12 -15.42 12.46
CA ASN A 181 -6.78 -15.15 13.00
C ASN A 181 -6.39 -13.68 12.93
N LYS A 182 -7.16 -12.85 12.21
CA LYS A 182 -6.90 -11.43 12.02
C LYS A 182 -8.18 -10.60 12.27
N PRO A 183 -8.68 -10.57 13.52
CA PRO A 183 -9.91 -9.84 13.83
C PRO A 183 -9.77 -8.35 13.52
N GLY A 184 -10.81 -7.77 12.89
CA GLY A 184 -10.78 -6.36 12.41
C GLY A 184 -9.97 -6.15 11.13
N GLY A 185 -9.48 -7.23 10.48
CA GLY A 185 -8.70 -7.13 9.25
C GLY A 185 -9.52 -7.08 7.97
N GLN A 186 -10.82 -7.41 8.01
CA GLN A 186 -11.68 -7.42 6.83
C GLN A 186 -12.11 -6.00 6.43
N PHE A 187 -12.16 -5.74 5.12
CA PHE A 187 -12.67 -4.48 4.58
C PHE A 187 -14.15 -4.28 4.95
N SER A 188 -14.48 -3.11 5.44
CA SER A 188 -15.83 -2.75 5.88
C SER A 188 -16.17 -1.29 5.55
N ASN A 189 -17.41 -0.90 5.74
CA ASN A 189 -17.86 0.49 5.58
C ASN A 189 -17.14 1.46 6.54
N ARG A 190 -16.40 0.96 7.53
CA ARG A 190 -15.59 1.75 8.45
C ARG A 190 -14.16 1.96 8.00
N PHE A 191 -13.81 1.59 6.77
CA PHE A 191 -12.43 1.64 6.25
C PHE A 191 -11.75 3.02 6.44
N MET A 192 -12.50 4.12 6.33
CA MET A 192 -11.98 5.48 6.59
C MET A 192 -11.53 5.67 8.05
N GLN A 193 -12.19 4.97 8.99
CA GLN A 193 -11.82 5.00 10.41
C GLN A 193 -10.61 4.13 10.72
N GLU A 194 -10.19 3.30 9.79
CA GLU A 194 -9.06 2.37 9.92
C GLU A 194 -7.83 2.83 9.15
N LEU A 195 -7.85 4.03 8.55
CA LEU A 195 -6.67 4.60 7.92
C LEU A 195 -5.62 4.94 8.98
N ALA A 196 -4.40 4.51 8.76
CA ALA A 196 -3.25 5.08 9.44
C ALA A 196 -2.94 6.45 8.84
N VAL A 197 -2.53 7.41 9.67
CA VAL A 197 -2.16 8.75 9.21
C VAL A 197 -0.82 9.11 9.83
N GLY A 198 0.08 9.63 9.01
CA GLY A 198 1.35 10.19 9.43
C GLY A 198 1.60 11.53 8.76
N ALA A 199 2.35 12.38 9.41
CA ALA A 199 2.82 13.64 8.84
C ALA A 199 4.28 13.87 9.19
N GLY A 200 4.92 14.75 8.45
CA GLY A 200 6.32 15.05 8.70
C GLY A 200 6.87 16.15 7.83
N ALA A 201 8.14 16.40 8.05
CA ALA A 201 8.94 17.33 7.27
C ALA A 201 10.21 16.62 6.76
N GLY A 202 10.76 17.12 5.68
CA GLY A 202 11.96 16.53 5.12
C GLY A 202 12.79 17.51 4.30
N LEU A 203 14.00 17.10 3.99
CA LEU A 203 14.90 17.77 3.09
C LEU A 203 15.14 16.93 1.85
N ARG A 204 15.29 17.60 0.72
CA ARG A 204 15.63 17.02 -0.59
C ARG A 204 16.87 17.73 -1.11
N PHE A 205 17.90 16.98 -1.41
CA PHE A 205 19.14 17.49 -2.00
C PHE A 205 19.18 17.01 -3.45
N ASP A 206 18.94 17.94 -4.38
CA ASP A 206 18.93 17.66 -5.81
C ASP A 206 20.32 17.88 -6.40
N ILE A 207 21.05 16.78 -6.64
CA ILE A 207 22.42 16.77 -7.16
C ILE A 207 22.39 16.29 -8.61
N SER A 208 21.50 16.83 -9.44
CA SER A 208 21.33 16.55 -10.88
C SER A 208 21.08 15.08 -11.25
N PHE A 209 21.96 14.16 -10.86
CA PHE A 209 21.85 12.71 -11.11
C PHE A 209 21.30 11.91 -9.92
N LEU A 210 21.20 12.52 -8.74
CA LEU A 210 20.77 11.89 -7.49
C LEU A 210 19.94 12.87 -6.66
N VAL A 211 18.80 12.42 -6.15
CA VAL A 211 18.04 13.15 -5.13
C VAL A 211 18.14 12.41 -3.81
N LEU A 212 18.90 12.98 -2.86
CA LEU A 212 18.93 12.47 -1.49
C LEU A 212 17.72 13.01 -0.71
N ARG A 213 17.03 12.11 0.00
CA ARG A 213 15.86 12.44 0.83
C ARG A 213 16.14 12.13 2.30
N LEU A 214 15.87 13.09 3.15
CA LEU A 214 15.86 12.93 4.62
C LEU A 214 14.47 13.32 5.12
N ASP A 215 13.73 12.37 5.68
CA ASP A 215 12.37 12.57 6.16
C ASP A 215 12.30 12.29 7.66
N LEU A 216 11.71 13.21 8.41
CA LEU A 216 11.29 13.03 9.79
C LEU A 216 9.76 12.95 9.82
N ALA A 217 9.23 11.80 10.21
CA ALA A 217 7.80 11.52 10.15
C ALA A 217 7.27 11.01 11.49
N PHE A 218 6.07 11.44 11.84
CA PHE A 218 5.40 11.07 13.09
C PHE A 218 4.04 10.44 12.79
N PRO A 219 3.66 9.35 13.49
CA PRO A 219 2.33 8.79 13.40
C PRO A 219 1.34 9.73 14.09
N LEU A 220 0.32 10.18 13.36
CA LEU A 220 -0.78 10.97 13.90
C LEU A 220 -1.96 10.09 14.28
N ARG A 221 -2.17 8.98 13.57
CA ARG A 221 -3.28 8.05 13.80
C ARG A 221 -2.84 6.62 13.64
N LYS A 222 -3.13 5.80 14.67
CA LYS A 222 -2.82 4.36 14.74
C LYS A 222 -4.12 3.56 14.71
N PRO A 223 -4.48 2.85 13.61
CA PRO A 223 -5.79 2.22 13.45
C PRO A 223 -6.07 1.06 14.41
N TRP A 224 -5.05 0.44 14.97
CA TRP A 224 -5.18 -0.70 15.91
C TRP A 224 -5.50 -0.29 17.35
N LEU A 225 -5.48 0.99 17.66
CA LEU A 225 -5.89 1.48 18.97
C LEU A 225 -7.43 1.56 19.07
N PRO A 226 -8.00 1.56 20.28
CA PRO A 226 -9.41 1.79 20.50
C PRO A 226 -9.88 3.07 19.79
N GLU A 227 -11.12 3.08 19.28
CA GLU A 227 -11.62 4.17 18.41
C GLU A 227 -11.41 5.58 18.97
N ASN A 228 -11.60 5.74 20.28
CA ASN A 228 -11.42 7.03 20.99
C ASN A 228 -9.94 7.40 21.26
N LYS A 229 -8.99 6.50 21.00
CA LYS A 229 -7.55 6.69 21.24
C LYS A 229 -6.70 6.53 19.98
N ARG A 230 -7.33 6.47 18.80
CA ARG A 230 -6.60 6.28 17.54
C ARG A 230 -5.75 7.49 17.15
N TRP A 231 -6.18 8.69 17.51
CA TRP A 231 -5.39 9.89 17.32
C TRP A 231 -4.37 10.02 18.44
N VAL A 232 -3.09 10.13 18.06
CA VAL A 232 -1.93 10.13 18.97
C VAL A 232 -1.07 11.39 18.79
N ILE A 233 -1.68 12.48 18.37
CA ILE A 233 -1.01 13.77 18.13
C ILE A 233 -0.38 14.31 19.39
N ASP A 234 -1.03 14.12 20.53
CA ASP A 234 -0.60 14.51 21.88
C ASP A 234 0.59 13.66 22.39
N GLN A 235 0.85 12.51 21.78
CA GLN A 235 1.92 11.58 22.15
C GLN A 235 3.17 11.73 21.27
N VAL A 236 3.20 12.71 20.37
CA VAL A 236 4.37 12.98 19.54
C VAL A 236 5.50 13.49 20.43
N ASN A 237 6.50 12.62 20.65
CA ASN A 237 7.68 12.92 21.43
C ASN A 237 8.93 12.70 20.59
N PHE A 238 9.79 13.68 20.49
CA PHE A 238 11.01 13.65 19.67
C PHE A 238 12.08 12.65 20.18
N GLY A 239 11.88 12.05 21.34
CA GLY A 239 12.81 11.07 21.96
C GLY A 239 12.30 9.63 22.00
N SER A 240 11.05 9.36 21.68
CA SER A 240 10.50 8.00 21.64
C SER A 240 10.54 7.47 20.20
N GLY A 241 11.44 6.54 19.92
CA GLY A 241 11.39 5.76 18.69
C GLY A 241 10.03 5.04 18.50
N PRO A 242 9.70 4.63 17.28
CA PRO A 242 8.46 3.94 16.96
C PRO A 242 8.33 2.59 17.65
#